data_08c99804630565489edf64854fb25b7f
#
_entry.id   08c99804630565489edf64854fb25b7f
#
_cell.length_a   1.000
_cell.length_b   1.000
_cell.length_c   1.000
_cell.angle_alpha   90.00
_cell.angle_beta   90.00
_cell.angle_gamma   90.00
#
_symmetry.space_group_name_H-M   'P 1'
#
loop_
_entity.id
_entity.type
_entity.pdbx_description
1 polymer ?
#
loop_
_entity_poly.entity_id
_entity_poly.type
_entity_poly.pdbx_seq_one_letter_code
_entity_poly.pdbx_strand_id
1 'polypeptide(L)'
;MLDIQHLSFAVTNEAVGKEILHDITLTVDSGRFVVITGPNGGGKSTLAKMIAGIEKPTAGKILLDGTDMTDLSITDRAKLGVSYAFQQPVRFKGITVLDLLRIASGKRLSVSEACAMLSEVGHCARDYVNREVNGSLSGGELKRIEIATVLTRGTQLSVFDEPEAGIDLWSFQNLISVFEKMHETIHGSILIISHQERILETADKIVVLVDGEVRTIGTKDEIMPVLMEASRVCSRLADKV
;
A
#
# COMPACT_ATOMS: atom_id res chain seq x y z
N MET A 1 4.54 14.60 -4.99
CA MET A 1 4.80 14.74 -3.55
C MET A 1 3.49 14.64 -2.79
N LEU A 2 3.38 13.72 -1.83
CA LEU A 2 2.24 13.64 -0.90
C LEU A 2 2.60 14.45 0.35
N ASP A 3 1.71 15.35 0.77
CA ASP A 3 1.87 16.16 1.98
C ASP A 3 0.62 16.05 2.86
N ILE A 4 0.81 15.55 4.07
CA ILE A 4 -0.23 15.33 5.09
C ILE A 4 0.02 16.34 6.21
N GLN A 5 -0.96 17.18 6.50
CA GLN A 5 -0.85 18.30 7.43
C GLN A 5 -1.88 18.17 8.55
N HIS A 6 -1.39 17.97 9.78
CA HIS A 6 -2.20 17.95 11.00
C HIS A 6 -3.44 17.04 10.91
N LEU A 7 -3.27 15.85 10.30
CA LEU A 7 -4.35 14.94 10.03
C LEU A 7 -4.80 14.18 11.28
N SER A 8 -6.05 14.30 11.65
CA SER A 8 -6.66 13.54 12.75
C SER A 8 -7.88 12.77 12.28
N PHE A 9 -8.15 11.65 12.95
CA PHE A 9 -9.32 10.82 12.67
C PHE A 9 -9.89 10.23 13.96
N ALA A 10 -11.15 10.49 14.21
CA ALA A 10 -11.92 9.93 15.31
C ALA A 10 -13.17 9.20 14.81
N VAL A 11 -13.43 8.04 15.36
CA VAL A 11 -14.70 7.29 15.14
C VAL A 11 -15.66 7.65 16.27
N THR A 12 -16.76 8.29 15.93
CA THR A 12 -17.87 8.57 16.84
C THR A 12 -18.83 7.38 16.82
N ASN A 13 -18.73 6.48 17.78
CA ASN A 13 -19.82 5.57 18.14
C ASN A 13 -20.64 6.21 19.25
N GLU A 14 -21.95 5.92 19.32
CA GLU A 14 -22.98 6.59 20.15
C GLU A 14 -22.67 6.79 21.65
N ALA A 15 -21.55 6.25 22.17
CA ALA A 15 -21.21 6.35 23.60
C ALA A 15 -19.79 6.92 23.88
N VAL A 16 -18.77 6.68 23.04
CA VAL A 16 -17.40 7.17 23.28
C VAL A 16 -16.71 7.38 21.93
N GLY A 17 -16.30 8.62 21.64
CA GLY A 17 -15.43 8.91 20.49
C GLY A 17 -14.03 8.32 20.75
N LYS A 18 -13.56 7.43 19.88
CA LYS A 18 -12.17 6.95 19.91
C LYS A 18 -11.39 7.64 18.80
N GLU A 19 -10.43 8.45 19.16
CA GLU A 19 -9.47 8.99 18.21
C GLU A 19 -8.48 7.88 17.81
N ILE A 20 -8.25 7.71 16.52
CA ILE A 20 -7.40 6.66 15.94
C ILE A 20 -6.11 7.25 15.41
N LEU A 21 -6.16 8.48 14.87
CA LEU A 21 -5.00 9.23 14.41
C LEU A 21 -5.00 10.60 15.05
N HIS A 22 -3.82 11.00 15.53
CA HIS A 22 -3.59 12.21 16.30
C HIS A 22 -2.56 13.10 15.61
N ASP A 23 -3.00 14.19 15.01
CA ASP A 23 -2.14 15.26 14.47
C ASP A 23 -1.01 14.74 13.56
N ILE A 24 -1.32 13.83 12.63
CA ILE A 24 -0.32 13.28 11.72
C ILE A 24 0.17 14.34 10.74
N THR A 25 1.48 14.59 10.76
CA THR A 25 2.17 15.41 9.77
C THR A 25 3.26 14.56 9.12
N LEU A 26 3.18 14.40 7.79
CA LEU A 26 4.05 13.51 7.03
C LEU A 26 4.19 14.00 5.58
N THR A 27 5.42 14.08 5.09
CA THR A 27 5.71 14.37 3.69
C THR A 27 6.41 13.19 3.02
N VAL A 28 5.87 12.78 1.87
CA VAL A 28 6.46 11.78 0.98
C VAL A 28 6.87 12.47 -0.32
N ASP A 29 8.18 12.60 -0.51
CA ASP A 29 8.74 13.23 -1.71
C ASP A 29 8.37 12.44 -2.97
N SER A 30 8.29 13.11 -4.13
CA SER A 30 8.00 12.46 -5.41
C SER A 30 9.05 11.40 -5.75
N GLY A 31 8.61 10.26 -6.27
CA GLY A 31 9.48 9.16 -6.68
C GLY A 31 10.13 8.40 -5.52
N ARG A 32 9.66 8.57 -4.29
CA ARG A 32 10.21 7.86 -3.13
C ARG A 32 9.42 6.62 -2.78
N PHE A 33 10.16 5.63 -2.30
CA PHE A 33 9.63 4.40 -1.71
C PHE A 33 9.60 4.57 -0.18
N VAL A 34 8.41 4.70 0.39
CA VAL A 34 8.22 4.92 1.82
C VAL A 34 7.45 3.75 2.43
N VAL A 35 7.93 3.25 3.55
CA VAL A 35 7.23 2.20 4.32
C VAL A 35 6.74 2.77 5.64
N ILE A 36 5.45 2.57 5.91
CA ILE A 36 4.85 2.85 7.22
C ILE A 36 4.80 1.54 8.01
N THR A 37 5.44 1.53 9.16
CA THR A 37 5.47 0.38 10.07
C THR A 37 5.02 0.77 11.47
N GLY A 38 4.89 -0.21 12.37
CA GLY A 38 4.49 -0.01 13.76
C GLY A 38 3.52 -1.10 14.23
N PRO A 39 3.14 -1.12 15.50
CA PRO A 39 2.29 -2.16 16.08
C PRO A 39 0.91 -2.23 15.42
N ASN A 40 0.27 -3.41 15.55
CA ASN A 40 -1.10 -3.60 15.12
C ASN A 40 -2.04 -2.68 15.92
N GLY A 41 -3.03 -2.11 15.24
CA GLY A 41 -3.93 -1.13 15.84
C GLY A 41 -3.37 0.30 15.90
N GLY A 42 -2.12 0.56 15.48
CA GLY A 42 -1.50 1.88 15.50
C GLY A 42 -2.03 2.89 14.48
N GLY A 43 -3.06 2.57 13.68
CA GLY A 43 -3.69 3.51 12.75
C GLY A 43 -3.18 3.46 11.31
N LYS A 44 -2.22 2.57 10.97
CA LYS A 44 -1.56 2.49 9.65
C LYS A 44 -2.55 2.34 8.49
N SER A 45 -3.40 1.32 8.52
CA SER A 45 -4.41 1.08 7.47
C SER A 45 -5.47 2.20 7.43
N THR A 46 -5.77 2.83 8.57
CA THR A 46 -6.67 3.99 8.62
C THR A 46 -6.06 5.17 7.87
N LEU A 47 -4.78 5.46 8.08
CA LEU A 47 -4.05 6.49 7.35
C LEU A 47 -4.05 6.21 5.84
N ALA A 48 -3.76 4.98 5.43
CA ALA A 48 -3.79 4.59 4.02
C ALA A 48 -5.18 4.74 3.39
N LYS A 49 -6.24 4.36 4.11
CA LYS A 49 -7.63 4.54 3.66
C LYS A 49 -8.01 6.01 3.50
N MET A 50 -7.51 6.88 4.39
CA MET A 50 -7.72 8.33 4.25
C MET A 50 -6.98 8.89 3.04
N ILE A 51 -5.75 8.47 2.77
CA ILE A 51 -5.01 8.85 1.55
C ILE A 51 -5.78 8.40 0.29
N ALA A 52 -6.38 7.22 0.33
CA ALA A 52 -7.19 6.70 -0.78
C ALA A 52 -8.58 7.36 -0.91
N GLY A 53 -9.06 8.08 0.12
CA GLY A 53 -10.39 8.70 0.17
C GLY A 53 -11.51 7.74 0.56
N ILE A 54 -11.18 6.59 1.13
CA ILE A 54 -12.14 5.59 1.66
C ILE A 54 -12.70 6.08 2.98
N GLU A 55 -11.83 6.64 3.84
CA GLU A 55 -12.19 7.30 5.08
C GLU A 55 -11.92 8.81 4.96
N LYS A 56 -12.74 9.62 5.63
CA LYS A 56 -12.55 11.07 5.68
C LYS A 56 -11.92 11.48 7.00
N PRO A 57 -10.87 12.32 6.99
CA PRO A 57 -10.30 12.85 8.22
C PRO A 57 -11.30 13.73 8.97
N THR A 58 -11.18 13.79 10.30
CA THR A 58 -11.95 14.70 11.14
C THR A 58 -11.31 16.09 11.21
N ALA A 59 -9.99 16.18 10.98
CA ALA A 59 -9.25 17.44 10.89
C ALA A 59 -8.01 17.25 10.01
N GLY A 60 -7.39 18.37 9.59
CA GLY A 60 -6.18 18.39 8.80
C GLY A 60 -6.41 18.35 7.30
N LYS A 61 -5.32 18.19 6.54
CA LYS A 61 -5.34 18.21 5.07
C LYS A 61 -4.46 17.12 4.47
N ILE A 62 -4.84 16.68 3.27
CA ILE A 62 -4.05 15.76 2.44
C ILE A 62 -3.89 16.42 1.07
N LEU A 63 -2.64 16.68 0.67
CA LEU A 63 -2.30 17.29 -0.61
C LEU A 63 -1.47 16.31 -1.46
N LEU A 64 -1.74 16.26 -2.76
CA LEU A 64 -0.92 15.56 -3.74
C LEU A 64 -0.44 16.56 -4.79
N ASP A 65 0.87 16.71 -4.90
CA ASP A 65 1.52 17.71 -5.79
C ASP A 65 0.93 19.13 -5.62
N GLY A 66 0.66 19.53 -4.37
CA GLY A 66 0.07 20.81 -4.01
C GLY A 66 -1.45 20.91 -4.20
N THR A 67 -2.09 19.90 -4.78
CA THR A 67 -3.55 19.84 -4.93
C THR A 67 -4.18 19.26 -3.66
N ASP A 68 -5.03 20.05 -3.00
CA ASP A 68 -5.79 19.57 -1.83
C ASP A 68 -6.82 18.52 -2.27
N MET A 69 -6.64 17.30 -1.79
CA MET A 69 -7.52 16.18 -2.09
C MET A 69 -8.34 15.72 -0.89
N THR A 70 -8.32 16.47 0.22
CA THR A 70 -8.94 16.08 1.48
C THR A 70 -10.39 15.66 1.34
N ASP A 71 -11.18 16.44 0.62
CA ASP A 71 -12.63 16.20 0.38
C ASP A 71 -12.95 15.51 -0.93
N LEU A 72 -11.95 15.20 -1.76
CA LEU A 72 -12.17 14.54 -3.03
C LEU A 72 -12.66 13.10 -2.86
N SER A 73 -13.57 12.70 -3.76
CA SER A 73 -14.03 11.30 -3.81
C SER A 73 -12.90 10.34 -4.19
N ILE A 74 -13.06 9.03 -3.90
CA ILE A 74 -12.16 7.96 -4.35
C ILE A 74 -11.91 8.06 -5.86
N THR A 75 -12.96 8.31 -6.64
CA THR A 75 -12.88 8.43 -8.11
C THR A 75 -12.03 9.62 -8.53
N ASP A 76 -12.18 10.78 -7.88
CA ASP A 76 -11.42 11.97 -8.26
C ASP A 76 -9.96 11.86 -7.82
N ARG A 77 -9.66 11.27 -6.65
CA ARG A 77 -8.29 10.93 -6.25
C ARG A 77 -7.65 9.93 -7.22
N ALA A 78 -8.42 8.95 -7.67
CA ALA A 78 -7.96 8.03 -8.68
C ALA A 78 -7.61 8.73 -10.01
N LYS A 79 -8.35 9.76 -10.43
CA LYS A 79 -8.03 10.60 -11.60
C LYS A 79 -6.80 11.47 -11.38
N LEU A 80 -6.53 11.91 -10.16
CA LEU A 80 -5.30 12.61 -9.78
C LEU A 80 -4.08 11.67 -9.76
N GLY A 81 -4.26 10.36 -9.93
CA GLY A 81 -3.18 9.40 -9.99
C GLY A 81 -2.89 8.69 -8.66
N VAL A 82 -3.86 8.59 -7.76
CA VAL A 82 -3.77 7.74 -6.57
C VAL A 82 -4.26 6.33 -6.90
N SER A 83 -3.49 5.30 -6.56
CA SER A 83 -3.89 3.89 -6.56
C SER A 83 -3.81 3.31 -5.17
N TYR A 84 -4.74 2.41 -4.85
CA TYR A 84 -4.76 1.72 -3.56
C TYR A 84 -4.95 0.22 -3.76
N ALA A 85 -4.02 -0.56 -3.22
CA ALA A 85 -4.11 -2.02 -3.15
C ALA A 85 -4.53 -2.42 -1.73
N PHE A 86 -5.64 -3.14 -1.64
CA PHE A 86 -6.25 -3.52 -0.37
C PHE A 86 -5.47 -4.63 0.33
N GLN A 87 -5.55 -4.71 1.64
CA GLN A 87 -5.02 -5.85 2.42
C GLN A 87 -5.60 -7.19 1.92
N GLN A 88 -6.91 -7.22 1.68
CA GLN A 88 -7.58 -8.34 1.01
C GLN A 88 -7.93 -7.94 -0.43
N PRO A 89 -7.40 -8.64 -1.44
CA PRO A 89 -7.66 -8.31 -2.83
C PRO A 89 -9.14 -8.43 -3.18
N VAL A 90 -9.61 -7.49 -4.00
CA VAL A 90 -11.01 -7.42 -4.41
C VAL A 90 -11.30 -8.45 -5.49
N ARG A 91 -12.47 -9.09 -5.42
CA ARG A 91 -12.95 -10.04 -6.42
C ARG A 91 -14.03 -9.40 -7.27
N PHE A 92 -13.98 -9.67 -8.57
CA PHE A 92 -14.92 -9.10 -9.54
C PHE A 92 -15.62 -10.23 -10.27
N LYS A 93 -16.95 -10.29 -10.18
CA LYS A 93 -17.75 -11.26 -10.91
C LYS A 93 -17.91 -10.81 -12.37
N GLY A 94 -17.64 -11.71 -13.33
CA GLY A 94 -17.82 -11.44 -14.75
C GLY A 94 -16.71 -10.60 -15.40
N ILE A 95 -15.59 -10.35 -14.70
CA ILE A 95 -14.45 -9.59 -15.22
C ILE A 95 -13.25 -10.54 -15.29
N THR A 96 -12.62 -10.64 -16.46
CA THR A 96 -11.38 -11.38 -16.63
C THR A 96 -10.17 -10.57 -16.21
N VAL A 97 -9.03 -11.23 -15.98
CA VAL A 97 -7.75 -10.55 -15.71
C VAL A 97 -7.39 -9.58 -16.84
N LEU A 98 -7.60 -9.97 -18.10
CA LEU A 98 -7.41 -9.10 -19.27
C LEU A 98 -8.28 -7.85 -19.21
N ASP A 99 -9.56 -8.01 -18.87
CA ASP A 99 -10.48 -6.87 -18.76
C ASP A 99 -10.06 -5.92 -17.65
N LEU A 100 -9.62 -6.47 -16.50
CA LEU A 100 -9.14 -5.66 -15.37
C LEU A 100 -7.90 -4.83 -15.75
N LEU A 101 -6.92 -5.43 -16.45
CA LEU A 101 -5.73 -4.73 -16.93
C LEU A 101 -6.07 -3.67 -17.99
N ARG A 102 -7.03 -3.94 -18.88
CA ARG A 102 -7.54 -2.96 -19.85
C ARG A 102 -8.20 -1.76 -19.17
N ILE A 103 -9.03 -2.03 -18.18
CA ILE A 103 -9.67 -0.96 -17.36
C ILE A 103 -8.60 -0.12 -16.67
N ALA A 104 -7.60 -0.76 -16.07
CA ALA A 104 -6.52 -0.07 -15.35
C ALA A 104 -5.66 0.79 -16.28
N SER A 105 -5.29 0.27 -17.46
CA SER A 105 -4.45 0.99 -18.44
C SER A 105 -5.20 2.10 -19.17
N GLY A 106 -6.53 2.04 -19.22
CA GLY A 106 -7.34 2.87 -20.11
C GLY A 106 -7.11 2.60 -21.61
N LYS A 107 -6.43 1.50 -21.96
CA LYS A 107 -6.04 1.14 -23.32
C LYS A 107 -6.61 -0.22 -23.73
N ARG A 108 -6.71 -0.44 -25.05
CA ARG A 108 -7.04 -1.77 -25.60
C ARG A 108 -5.78 -2.63 -25.64
N LEU A 109 -5.42 -3.21 -24.49
CA LEU A 109 -4.30 -4.14 -24.43
C LEU A 109 -4.58 -5.41 -25.24
N SER A 110 -3.58 -5.87 -26.00
CA SER A 110 -3.54 -7.20 -26.56
C SER A 110 -3.29 -8.25 -25.47
N VAL A 111 -3.60 -9.52 -25.75
CA VAL A 111 -3.27 -10.62 -24.83
C VAL A 111 -1.76 -10.69 -24.56
N SER A 112 -0.93 -10.42 -25.58
CA SER A 112 0.54 -10.44 -25.44
C SER A 112 1.04 -9.37 -24.48
N GLU A 113 0.53 -8.13 -24.57
CA GLU A 113 0.88 -7.04 -23.66
C GLU A 113 0.43 -7.32 -22.23
N ALA A 114 -0.79 -7.82 -22.04
CA ALA A 114 -1.29 -8.23 -20.73
C ALA A 114 -0.45 -9.37 -20.13
N CYS A 115 -0.02 -10.32 -20.96
CA CYS A 115 0.89 -11.38 -20.53
C CYS A 115 2.26 -10.84 -20.10
N ALA A 116 2.81 -9.87 -20.80
CA ALA A 116 4.07 -9.24 -20.40
C ALA A 116 3.95 -8.57 -19.01
N MET A 117 2.87 -7.83 -18.77
CA MET A 117 2.59 -7.18 -17.49
C MET A 117 2.44 -8.19 -16.33
N LEU A 118 1.72 -9.29 -16.56
CA LEU A 118 1.57 -10.35 -15.57
C LEU A 118 2.90 -11.08 -15.30
N SER A 119 3.76 -11.23 -16.30
CA SER A 119 5.08 -11.84 -16.12
C SER A 119 5.98 -11.00 -15.22
N GLU A 120 5.81 -9.68 -15.19
CA GLU A 120 6.55 -8.79 -14.29
C GLU A 120 6.26 -9.06 -12.81
N VAL A 121 5.05 -9.51 -12.49
CA VAL A 121 4.65 -9.89 -11.13
C VAL A 121 4.79 -11.40 -10.85
N GLY A 122 5.56 -12.11 -11.68
CA GLY A 122 5.87 -13.54 -11.48
C GLY A 122 4.70 -14.48 -11.79
N HIS A 123 3.79 -14.08 -12.68
CA HIS A 123 2.70 -14.95 -13.15
C HIS A 123 3.01 -15.60 -14.49
N CYS A 124 2.69 -16.92 -14.62
CA CYS A 124 2.61 -17.58 -15.92
C CYS A 124 1.36 -17.08 -16.65
N ALA A 125 1.55 -16.04 -17.46
CA ALA A 125 0.50 -15.17 -17.96
C ALA A 125 -0.57 -15.88 -18.84
N ARG A 126 -0.21 -16.94 -19.59
CA ARG A 126 -1.12 -17.60 -20.51
C ARG A 126 -2.29 -18.30 -19.83
N ASP A 127 -2.06 -18.82 -18.62
CA ASP A 127 -3.07 -19.59 -17.89
C ASP A 127 -4.05 -18.70 -17.14
N TYR A 128 -3.70 -17.45 -16.92
CA TYR A 128 -4.47 -16.53 -16.07
C TYR A 128 -5.16 -15.39 -16.82
N VAL A 129 -4.62 -14.95 -17.95
CA VAL A 129 -5.09 -13.75 -18.66
C VAL A 129 -6.59 -13.77 -18.99
N ASN A 130 -7.14 -14.94 -19.30
CA ASN A 130 -8.55 -15.13 -19.63
C ASN A 130 -9.39 -15.66 -18.46
N ARG A 131 -8.78 -15.86 -17.27
CA ARG A 131 -9.54 -16.30 -16.09
C ARG A 131 -10.31 -15.15 -15.47
N GLU A 132 -11.47 -15.46 -14.94
CA GLU A 132 -12.27 -14.52 -14.16
C GLU A 132 -11.61 -14.22 -12.82
N VAL A 133 -11.62 -12.95 -12.39
CA VAL A 133 -11.06 -12.49 -11.12
C VAL A 133 -12.02 -12.82 -9.96
N ASN A 134 -12.18 -14.09 -9.68
CA ASN A 134 -13.15 -14.61 -8.72
C ASN A 134 -12.52 -15.56 -7.70
N GLY A 135 -13.37 -16.32 -6.98
CA GLY A 135 -12.95 -17.25 -5.92
C GLY A 135 -12.18 -18.48 -6.40
N SER A 136 -12.01 -18.70 -7.72
CA SER A 136 -11.19 -19.79 -8.26
C SER A 136 -9.69 -19.47 -8.26
N LEU A 137 -9.33 -18.21 -8.02
CA LEU A 137 -7.95 -17.75 -7.86
C LEU A 137 -7.55 -17.83 -6.39
N SER A 138 -6.32 -18.29 -6.12
CA SER A 138 -5.74 -18.25 -4.78
C SER A 138 -5.50 -16.81 -4.31
N GLY A 139 -5.34 -16.61 -3.01
CA GLY A 139 -5.05 -15.28 -2.45
C GLY A 139 -3.79 -14.66 -3.04
N GLY A 140 -2.72 -15.43 -3.20
CA GLY A 140 -1.47 -14.97 -3.80
C GLY A 140 -1.60 -14.62 -5.28
N GLU A 141 -2.41 -15.35 -6.05
CA GLU A 141 -2.71 -15.04 -7.45
C GLU A 141 -3.47 -13.71 -7.57
N LEU A 142 -4.54 -13.54 -6.77
CA LEU A 142 -5.30 -12.30 -6.74
C LEU A 142 -4.43 -11.11 -6.36
N LYS A 143 -3.53 -11.27 -5.39
CA LYS A 143 -2.63 -10.21 -4.94
C LYS A 143 -1.67 -9.77 -6.04
N ARG A 144 -1.07 -10.71 -6.77
CA ARG A 144 -0.20 -10.40 -7.91
C ARG A 144 -0.95 -9.70 -9.03
N ILE A 145 -2.19 -10.13 -9.32
CA ILE A 145 -3.05 -9.46 -10.31
C ILE A 145 -3.38 -8.02 -9.86
N GLU A 146 -3.68 -7.81 -8.58
CA GLU A 146 -3.91 -6.46 -8.02
C GLU A 146 -2.67 -5.56 -8.21
N ILE A 147 -1.47 -6.07 -7.88
CA ILE A 147 -0.21 -5.34 -8.06
C ILE A 147 0.03 -5.04 -9.54
N ALA A 148 -0.16 -6.02 -10.44
CA ALA A 148 -0.06 -5.79 -11.89
C ALA A 148 -1.02 -4.70 -12.36
N THR A 149 -2.23 -4.63 -11.78
CA THR A 149 -3.22 -3.59 -12.08
C THR A 149 -2.73 -2.21 -11.66
N VAL A 150 -2.13 -2.08 -10.48
CA VAL A 150 -1.53 -0.82 -9.99
C VAL A 150 -0.36 -0.39 -10.88
N LEU A 151 0.54 -1.33 -11.22
CA LEU A 151 1.66 -1.10 -12.14
C LEU A 151 1.20 -0.58 -13.51
N THR A 152 0.23 -1.29 -14.09
CA THR A 152 -0.32 -0.98 -15.41
C THR A 152 -0.93 0.42 -15.48
N ARG A 153 -1.44 0.92 -14.37
CA ARG A 153 -2.08 2.23 -14.29
C ARG A 153 -1.07 3.39 -14.32
N GLY A 154 0.17 3.19 -13.84
CA GLY A 154 1.22 4.23 -13.86
C GLY A 154 0.86 5.46 -13.04
N THR A 155 0.58 5.28 -11.75
CA THR A 155 0.05 6.32 -10.87
C THR A 155 1.13 7.21 -10.27
N GLN A 156 0.74 8.43 -9.83
CA GLN A 156 1.60 9.38 -9.11
C GLN A 156 1.88 8.91 -7.68
N LEU A 157 0.92 8.21 -7.08
CA LEU A 157 1.01 7.63 -5.75
C LEU A 157 0.36 6.25 -5.73
N SER A 158 1.16 5.23 -5.43
CA SER A 158 0.70 3.86 -5.24
C SER A 158 0.73 3.51 -3.76
N VAL A 159 -0.41 3.21 -3.17
CA VAL A 159 -0.53 2.82 -1.76
C VAL A 159 -0.85 1.33 -1.66
N PHE A 160 -0.07 0.59 -0.89
CA PHE A 160 -0.24 -0.84 -0.64
C PHE A 160 -0.44 -1.08 0.86
N ASP A 161 -1.56 -1.71 1.22
CA ASP A 161 -1.89 -2.02 2.61
C ASP A 161 -1.61 -3.51 2.87
N GLU A 162 -0.52 -3.80 3.58
CA GLU A 162 -0.03 -5.15 3.89
C GLU A 162 -0.06 -6.09 2.68
N PRO A 163 0.69 -5.76 1.60
CA PRO A 163 0.64 -6.52 0.34
C PRO A 163 1.11 -7.97 0.49
N GLU A 164 1.84 -8.27 1.55
CA GLU A 164 2.32 -9.61 1.90
C GLU A 164 1.28 -10.48 2.61
N ALA A 165 0.17 -9.92 3.06
CA ALA A 165 -0.82 -10.67 3.83
C ALA A 165 -1.42 -11.83 3.02
N GLY A 166 -1.31 -13.06 3.56
CA GLY A 166 -1.83 -14.27 2.92
C GLY A 166 -1.02 -14.78 1.73
N ILE A 167 0.21 -14.31 1.54
CA ILE A 167 1.15 -14.79 0.52
C ILE A 167 2.10 -15.81 1.14
N ASP A 168 2.37 -16.90 0.41
CA ASP A 168 3.38 -17.89 0.79
C ASP A 168 4.82 -17.36 0.63
N LEU A 169 5.77 -18.01 1.31
CA LEU A 169 7.17 -17.57 1.37
C LEU A 169 7.83 -17.41 -0.02
N TRP A 170 7.53 -18.30 -0.97
CA TRP A 170 8.11 -18.25 -2.32
C TRP A 170 7.55 -17.09 -3.13
N SER A 171 6.24 -16.87 -3.03
CA SER A 171 5.55 -15.74 -3.66
C SER A 171 5.97 -14.41 -3.06
N PHE A 172 6.31 -14.39 -1.76
CA PHE A 172 6.80 -13.20 -1.07
C PHE A 172 8.15 -12.70 -1.61
N GLN A 173 9.08 -13.60 -1.94
CA GLN A 173 10.36 -13.20 -2.56
C GLN A 173 10.15 -12.52 -3.92
N ASN A 174 9.25 -13.08 -4.73
CA ASN A 174 8.89 -12.46 -6.01
C ASN A 174 8.25 -11.08 -5.81
N LEU A 175 7.43 -10.92 -4.76
CA LEU A 175 6.81 -9.63 -4.41
C LEU A 175 7.85 -8.55 -4.11
N ILE A 176 8.91 -8.87 -3.36
CA ILE A 176 10.01 -7.93 -3.09
C ILE A 176 10.65 -7.46 -4.40
N SER A 177 11.04 -8.40 -5.28
CA SER A 177 11.64 -8.05 -6.57
C SER A 177 10.72 -7.20 -7.45
N VAL A 178 9.39 -7.39 -7.34
CA VAL A 178 8.42 -6.53 -8.02
C VAL A 178 8.47 -5.12 -7.47
N PHE A 179 8.51 -4.93 -6.15
CA PHE A 179 8.60 -3.61 -5.54
C PHE A 179 9.93 -2.90 -5.84
N GLU A 180 11.05 -3.62 -5.83
CA GLU A 180 12.35 -3.09 -6.25
C GLU A 180 12.29 -2.59 -7.69
N LYS A 181 11.76 -3.40 -8.61
CA LYS A 181 11.58 -3.01 -10.01
C LYS A 181 10.60 -1.84 -10.17
N MET A 182 9.51 -1.81 -9.38
CA MET A 182 8.60 -0.67 -9.36
C MET A 182 9.33 0.61 -8.98
N HIS A 183 10.15 0.57 -7.94
CA HIS A 183 10.93 1.71 -7.48
C HIS A 183 11.87 2.26 -8.56
N GLU A 184 12.49 1.38 -9.35
CA GLU A 184 13.37 1.76 -10.44
C GLU A 184 12.64 2.32 -11.67
N THR A 185 11.42 1.84 -11.96
CA THR A 185 10.73 2.07 -13.23
C THR A 185 9.59 3.08 -13.14
N ILE A 186 8.97 3.24 -11.97
CA ILE A 186 7.83 4.15 -11.78
C ILE A 186 8.33 5.51 -11.32
N HIS A 187 7.90 6.57 -12.01
CA HIS A 187 8.20 7.95 -11.61
C HIS A 187 7.31 8.44 -10.44
N GLY A 188 6.29 7.67 -10.07
CA GLY A 188 5.41 7.96 -8.93
C GLY A 188 5.99 7.50 -7.59
N SER A 189 5.42 7.99 -6.50
CA SER A 189 5.79 7.58 -5.14
C SER A 189 5.10 6.27 -4.77
N ILE A 190 5.79 5.44 -3.98
CA ILE A 190 5.27 4.18 -3.45
C ILE A 190 5.17 4.29 -1.94
N LEU A 191 3.99 4.02 -1.39
CA LEU A 191 3.72 3.98 0.03
C LEU A 191 3.24 2.58 0.40
N ILE A 192 3.99 1.87 1.23
CA ILE A 192 3.63 0.52 1.67
C ILE A 192 3.42 0.51 3.18
N ILE A 193 2.33 -0.09 3.63
CA ILE A 193 2.17 -0.47 5.02
C ILE A 193 2.67 -1.89 5.16
N SER A 194 3.70 -2.09 5.95
CA SER A 194 4.26 -3.41 6.22
C SER A 194 5.05 -3.44 7.52
N HIS A 195 5.15 -4.64 8.09
CA HIS A 195 6.04 -4.95 9.22
C HIS A 195 7.14 -5.95 8.83
N GLN A 196 7.19 -6.35 7.55
CA GLN A 196 8.16 -7.30 7.04
C GLN A 196 9.53 -6.65 6.82
N GLU A 197 10.56 -7.20 7.48
CA GLU A 197 11.93 -6.67 7.45
C GLU A 197 12.43 -6.45 6.02
N ARG A 198 12.21 -7.42 5.12
CA ARG A 198 12.65 -7.31 3.72
C ARG A 198 12.00 -6.17 2.95
N ILE A 199 10.75 -5.83 3.25
CA ILE A 199 10.09 -4.66 2.64
C ILE A 199 10.69 -3.37 3.23
N LEU A 200 10.96 -3.35 4.54
CA LEU A 200 11.62 -2.22 5.20
C LEU A 200 13.02 -1.95 4.61
N GLU A 201 13.77 -3.01 4.28
CA GLU A 201 15.10 -2.91 3.67
C GLU A 201 15.11 -2.28 2.27
N THR A 202 13.98 -2.32 1.53
CA THR A 202 13.86 -1.68 0.20
C THR A 202 13.47 -0.21 0.27
N ALA A 203 13.08 0.29 1.45
CA ALA A 203 12.58 1.65 1.62
C ALA A 203 13.67 2.73 1.56
N ASP A 204 13.37 3.86 0.93
CA ASP A 204 14.16 5.10 1.06
C ASP A 204 13.97 5.72 2.45
N LYS A 205 12.71 5.71 2.93
CA LYS A 205 12.32 6.22 4.25
C LYS A 205 11.36 5.27 4.93
N ILE A 206 11.49 5.15 6.24
CA ILE A 206 10.59 4.39 7.11
C ILE A 206 9.92 5.37 8.06
N VAL A 207 8.59 5.24 8.17
CA VAL A 207 7.75 5.98 9.11
C VAL A 207 7.26 5.00 10.16
N VAL A 208 7.53 5.26 11.42
CA VAL A 208 7.05 4.45 12.55
C VAL A 208 5.83 5.10 13.15
N LEU A 209 4.66 4.47 12.99
CA LEU A 209 3.37 4.92 13.51
C LEU A 209 2.99 4.08 14.74
N VAL A 210 2.80 4.73 15.88
CA VAL A 210 2.44 4.09 17.14
C VAL A 210 1.32 4.87 17.80
N ASP A 211 0.26 4.18 18.20
CA ASP A 211 -0.89 4.77 18.90
C ASP A 211 -1.46 6.02 18.20
N GLY A 212 -1.54 5.97 16.88
CA GLY A 212 -2.09 7.07 16.08
C GLY A 212 -1.16 8.25 15.86
N GLU A 213 0.11 8.20 16.28
CA GLU A 213 1.10 9.25 16.13
C GLU A 213 2.33 8.82 15.34
N VAL A 214 2.94 9.73 14.58
CA VAL A 214 4.25 9.50 13.97
C VAL A 214 5.33 9.62 15.04
N ARG A 215 5.92 8.49 15.44
CA ARG A 215 6.97 8.46 16.47
C ARG A 215 8.34 8.83 15.93
N THR A 216 8.66 8.38 14.73
CA THR A 216 9.92 8.69 14.08
C THR A 216 9.83 8.49 12.57
N ILE A 217 10.63 9.24 11.84
CA ILE A 217 10.84 9.13 10.40
C ILE A 217 12.34 9.14 10.15
N GLY A 218 12.83 8.23 9.33
CA GLY A 218 14.25 8.19 9.00
C GLY A 218 14.53 7.25 7.82
N THR A 219 15.79 7.15 7.45
CA THR A 219 16.28 6.17 6.49
C THR A 219 16.23 4.76 7.10
N LYS A 220 16.32 3.73 6.26
CA LYS A 220 16.41 2.34 6.74
C LYS A 220 17.58 2.14 7.70
N ASP A 221 18.73 2.76 7.44
CA ASP A 221 19.93 2.60 8.25
C ASP A 221 19.77 3.22 9.66
N GLU A 222 18.91 4.22 9.79
CA GLU A 222 18.60 4.86 11.08
C GLU A 222 17.53 4.09 11.86
N ILE A 223 16.51 3.59 11.17
CA ILE A 223 15.30 3.04 11.82
C ILE A 223 15.41 1.52 12.07
N MET A 224 16.01 0.74 11.16
CA MET A 224 16.08 -0.71 11.30
C MET A 224 16.77 -1.17 12.59
N PRO A 225 17.92 -0.59 13.02
CA PRO A 225 18.55 -0.98 14.29
C PRO A 225 17.63 -0.80 15.49
N VAL A 226 16.85 0.31 15.53
CA VAL A 226 15.92 0.63 16.63
C VAL A 226 14.77 -0.39 16.67
N LEU A 227 14.21 -0.74 15.50
CA LEU A 227 13.13 -1.73 15.42
C LEU A 227 13.58 -3.12 15.84
N MET A 228 14.80 -3.53 15.44
CA MET A 228 15.39 -4.83 15.82
C MET A 228 15.69 -4.90 17.34
N GLU A 229 16.13 -3.81 17.93
CA GLU A 229 16.37 -3.76 19.38
C GLU A 229 15.07 -3.86 20.16
N ALA A 230 14.05 -3.13 19.75
CA ALA A 230 12.71 -3.18 20.35
C ALA A 230 12.10 -4.61 20.27
N SER A 231 12.23 -5.29 19.15
CA SER A 231 11.74 -6.67 18.99
C SER A 231 12.47 -7.68 19.89
N ARG A 232 13.79 -7.51 20.10
CA ARG A 232 14.59 -8.36 21.00
C ARG A 232 14.22 -8.18 22.47
N VAL A 233 13.83 -6.96 22.87
CA VAL A 233 13.37 -6.68 24.24
C VAL A 233 12.01 -7.35 24.49
N CYS A 234 11.08 -7.27 23.54
CA CYS A 234 9.77 -7.94 23.64
C CYS A 234 9.91 -9.47 23.70
N SER A 235 10.77 -10.10 22.89
CA SER A 235 10.96 -11.56 22.92
C SER A 235 11.56 -12.03 24.25
N ARG A 236 12.52 -11.32 24.82
CA ARG A 236 13.11 -11.65 26.14
C ARG A 236 12.12 -11.55 27.31
N LEU A 237 11.06 -10.76 27.15
CA LEU A 237 9.98 -10.67 28.17
C LEU A 237 8.97 -11.82 28.01
N ALA A 238 8.72 -12.28 26.77
CA ALA A 238 7.84 -13.42 26.52
C ALA A 238 8.43 -14.76 26.99
N ASP A 239 9.76 -14.93 26.94
CA ASP A 239 10.46 -16.14 27.43
C ASP A 239 10.54 -16.24 28.97
N LYS A 240 10.01 -15.27 29.70
CA LYS A 240 10.03 -15.22 31.19
C LYS A 240 8.64 -15.42 31.83
N VAL A 241 7.61 -15.72 31.04
CA VAL A 241 6.24 -16.04 31.47
C VAL A 241 5.93 -17.49 31.12
#